data_004a66e1c7467a9fc1c93dd70d6df3ef
#
_entry.id   004a66e1c7467a9fc1c93dd70d6df3ef
#
_cell.length_a   1.000
_cell.length_b   1.000
_cell.length_c   1.000
_cell.angle_alpha   90.00
_cell.angle_beta   90.00
_cell.angle_gamma   90.00
#
_symmetry.space_group_name_H-M   'P 1'
#
loop_
_entity.id
_entity.type
_entity.pdbx_description
1 polymer ?
#
loop_
_entity_poly.entity_id
_entity_poly.type
_entity_poly.pdbx_seq_one_letter_code
_entity_poly.pdbx_strand_id
1 'polypeptide(L)'
;MQGILWERLPVTREKYRQTRLEQYKNYENVPNSGEEAIKDCNPTEKGGMYYEFRQNTRSVKSTILHFQLRNLVWATSKHDVYFTSSYSIRHWSALSGMNTELMNVEGHVAPREKCSGSLSEGFSQTQVSTLAVKDNLLIAGGFQGELICKHLDREGISFCGRTTYDDNAITNAVEIFNTSSGAVHFIASNNDSGVRDYDMEGFRLCKYFQFEWPVNHTSLSPDRKVVVIVGDDPDGLLIDANSGKTLHSIKGHRDFSFASAWSPDGRTFATGNQDKTCRIWDTRNLSKAVHVLRGNLGAIRSIRFTSDGQFMSMAEPADFVHVYDVKSDYNRRQELDFFGEISGTSFSPDTDMLFVGVWDRTYGSLLQFGRLHNYSYLDSLF
;
A
#
# COMPACT_ATOMS: atom_id res chain seq x y z
N MET A 1 -18.79 13.56 3.63
CA MET A 1 -17.70 12.77 4.21
C MET A 1 -16.61 13.65 4.83
N GLN A 2 -15.96 14.56 4.10
CA GLN A 2 -14.79 15.31 4.57
C GLN A 2 -15.13 16.60 5.36
N GLY A 3 -16.38 17.03 5.47
CA GLY A 3 -16.79 18.27 6.13
C GLY A 3 -16.47 19.53 5.32
N ILE A 4 -16.33 19.42 4.01
CA ILE A 4 -16.19 20.57 3.11
C ILE A 4 -17.56 21.27 3.01
N LEU A 5 -17.60 22.55 3.36
CA LEU A 5 -18.82 23.36 3.36
C LEU A 5 -19.09 23.93 1.95
N TRP A 6 -19.54 23.07 1.04
CA TRP A 6 -19.75 23.42 -0.38
C TRP A 6 -20.70 24.59 -0.56
N GLU A 7 -21.70 24.74 0.32
CA GLU A 7 -22.64 25.84 0.30
C GLU A 7 -22.01 27.22 0.59
N ARG A 8 -20.80 27.24 1.15
CA ARG A 8 -20.03 28.47 1.43
C ARG A 8 -18.96 28.77 0.39
N LEU A 9 -18.81 27.90 -0.59
CA LEU A 9 -17.80 28.04 -1.65
C LEU A 9 -18.44 28.61 -2.91
N PRO A 10 -17.69 29.37 -3.74
CA PRO A 10 -18.19 29.90 -5.01
C PRO A 10 -18.33 28.84 -6.11
N VAL A 11 -18.09 27.57 -5.79
CA VAL A 11 -18.12 26.44 -6.72
C VAL A 11 -18.86 25.25 -6.09
N THR A 12 -19.69 24.55 -6.87
CA THR A 12 -20.35 23.33 -6.42
C THR A 12 -19.37 22.15 -6.40
N ARG A 13 -19.70 21.12 -5.61
CA ARG A 13 -18.90 19.88 -5.53
C ARG A 13 -18.68 19.26 -6.91
N GLU A 14 -19.74 19.19 -7.73
CA GLU A 14 -19.72 18.60 -9.05
C GLU A 14 -18.81 19.37 -10.00
N LYS A 15 -18.93 20.71 -10.02
CA LYS A 15 -18.08 21.57 -10.84
C LYS A 15 -16.62 21.47 -10.42
N TYR A 16 -16.35 21.43 -9.12
CA TYR A 16 -15.00 21.26 -8.60
C TYR A 16 -14.42 19.90 -8.99
N ARG A 17 -15.23 18.81 -8.89
CA ARG A 17 -14.84 17.47 -9.33
C ARG A 17 -14.49 17.47 -10.83
N GLN A 18 -15.33 18.07 -11.66
CA GLN A 18 -15.06 18.18 -13.09
C GLN A 18 -13.75 18.91 -13.37
N THR A 19 -13.53 20.04 -12.73
CA THR A 19 -12.27 20.79 -12.85
C THR A 19 -11.06 19.97 -12.43
N ARG A 20 -11.17 19.18 -11.35
CA ARG A 20 -10.09 18.28 -10.92
C ARG A 20 -9.78 17.21 -11.96
N LEU A 21 -10.77 16.59 -12.55
CA LEU A 21 -10.60 15.56 -13.60
C LEU A 21 -9.94 16.14 -14.86
N GLU A 22 -10.27 17.37 -15.23
CA GLU A 22 -9.72 18.05 -16.42
C GLU A 22 -8.28 18.56 -16.20
N GLN A 23 -8.00 19.06 -15.01
CA GLN A 23 -6.72 19.71 -14.70
C GLN A 23 -5.66 18.78 -14.11
N TYR A 24 -6.06 17.63 -13.55
CA TYR A 24 -5.10 16.71 -12.98
C TYR A 24 -4.23 16.10 -14.08
N LYS A 25 -2.93 16.32 -13.95
CA LYS A 25 -1.94 15.70 -14.84
C LYS A 25 -1.32 14.50 -14.13
N ASN A 26 -1.60 13.31 -14.62
CA ASN A 26 -0.90 12.13 -14.18
C ASN A 26 0.58 12.26 -14.58
N TYR A 27 1.47 11.94 -13.64
CA TYR A 27 2.87 11.82 -13.97
C TYR A 27 3.08 10.53 -14.77
N GLU A 28 3.73 10.61 -15.91
CA GLU A 28 4.05 9.48 -16.78
C GLU A 28 5.57 9.42 -16.99
N ASN A 29 6.17 8.24 -16.80
CA ASN A 29 7.57 8.00 -17.13
C ASN A 29 7.70 7.70 -18.63
N VAL A 30 6.73 6.96 -19.17
CA VAL A 30 6.62 6.67 -20.60
C VAL A 30 5.53 7.56 -21.19
N PRO A 31 5.84 8.46 -22.14
CA PRO A 31 4.86 9.38 -22.73
C PRO A 31 3.64 8.67 -23.31
N ASN A 32 2.43 9.18 -23.03
CA ASN A 32 1.14 8.68 -23.48
C ASN A 32 0.77 7.26 -22.98
N SER A 33 1.49 6.73 -21.99
CA SER A 33 1.24 5.40 -21.46
C SER A 33 -0.19 5.22 -20.97
N GLY A 34 -0.75 6.23 -20.30
CA GLY A 34 -2.12 6.20 -19.81
C GLY A 34 -3.19 6.22 -20.89
N GLU A 35 -2.97 6.95 -21.98
CA GLU A 35 -3.92 6.98 -23.12
C GLU A 35 -3.90 5.66 -23.90
N GLU A 36 -2.74 5.09 -24.10
CA GLU A 36 -2.60 3.81 -24.79
C GLU A 36 -3.19 2.65 -23.99
N ALA A 37 -3.02 2.64 -22.66
CA ALA A 37 -3.54 1.60 -21.79
C ALA A 37 -5.07 1.57 -21.70
N ILE A 38 -5.76 2.69 -22.00
CA ILE A 38 -7.23 2.75 -22.03
C ILE A 38 -7.84 1.71 -22.97
N LYS A 39 -7.18 1.42 -24.09
CA LYS A 39 -7.67 0.47 -25.10
C LYS A 39 -7.76 -0.97 -24.59
N ASP A 40 -6.97 -1.29 -23.57
CA ASP A 40 -6.91 -2.62 -22.96
C ASP A 40 -7.94 -2.80 -21.83
N CYS A 41 -8.57 -1.69 -21.36
CA CYS A 41 -9.39 -1.70 -20.16
C CYS A 41 -10.73 -2.44 -20.34
N ASN A 42 -11.08 -3.26 -19.38
CA ASN A 42 -12.38 -3.89 -19.30
C ASN A 42 -13.43 -2.88 -18.78
N PRO A 43 -14.63 -2.84 -19.36
CA PRO A 43 -15.72 -2.06 -18.80
C PRO A 43 -16.12 -2.62 -17.43
N THR A 44 -16.37 -1.72 -16.47
CA THR A 44 -16.83 -2.08 -15.13
C THR A 44 -18.05 -1.23 -14.78
N GLU A 45 -19.08 -1.85 -14.21
CA GLU A 45 -20.27 -1.14 -13.75
C GLU A 45 -19.95 -0.38 -12.45
N LYS A 46 -20.40 0.89 -12.39
CA LYS A 46 -20.41 1.68 -11.15
C LYS A 46 -21.67 1.33 -10.34
N GLY A 47 -21.60 1.62 -9.02
CA GLY A 47 -22.76 1.47 -8.13
C GLY A 47 -22.71 0.23 -7.25
N GLY A 48 -21.54 -0.42 -7.13
CA GLY A 48 -21.29 -1.33 -6.04
C GLY A 48 -21.42 -0.59 -4.69
N MET A 49 -21.94 -1.25 -3.68
CA MET A 49 -22.04 -0.75 -2.31
C MET A 49 -21.55 -1.86 -1.39
N TYR A 50 -20.28 -1.80 -1.00
CA TYR A 50 -19.62 -2.83 -0.21
C TYR A 50 -19.17 -2.31 1.15
N TYR A 51 -18.77 -1.02 1.19
CA TYR A 51 -18.32 -0.30 2.36
C TYR A 51 -19.04 1.04 2.44
N GLU A 52 -19.62 1.36 3.59
CA GLU A 52 -20.29 2.63 3.83
C GLU A 52 -19.45 3.56 4.71
N PHE A 53 -19.53 4.85 4.47
CA PHE A 53 -18.84 5.85 5.27
C PHE A 53 -19.33 5.81 6.72
N ARG A 54 -18.39 5.70 7.66
CA ARG A 54 -18.64 5.69 9.11
C ARG A 54 -18.21 6.99 9.76
N GLN A 55 -16.95 7.37 9.56
CA GLN A 55 -16.37 8.49 10.27
C GLN A 55 -15.23 9.14 9.49
N ASN A 56 -15.02 10.43 9.77
CA ASN A 56 -13.87 11.21 9.34
C ASN A 56 -13.11 11.72 10.57
N THR A 57 -11.90 11.21 10.79
CA THR A 57 -11.07 11.59 11.94
C THR A 57 -10.02 12.60 11.51
N ARG A 58 -10.33 13.88 11.72
CA ARG A 58 -9.48 15.01 11.29
C ARG A 58 -8.24 15.23 12.19
N SER A 59 -8.21 14.64 13.37
CA SER A 59 -7.03 14.64 14.25
C SER A 59 -5.93 13.70 13.77
N VAL A 60 -6.26 12.77 12.85
CA VAL A 60 -5.32 11.83 12.24
C VAL A 60 -4.95 12.35 10.85
N LYS A 61 -3.74 12.87 10.71
CA LYS A 61 -3.22 13.43 9.46
C LYS A 61 -1.96 12.66 9.07
N SER A 62 -2.11 11.76 8.11
CA SER A 62 -0.97 11.11 7.50
C SER A 62 -0.30 12.04 6.48
N THR A 63 1.02 12.10 6.47
CA THR A 63 1.79 12.94 5.54
C THR A 63 2.47 12.11 4.47
N ILE A 64 2.60 12.68 3.28
CA ILE A 64 3.28 12.09 2.14
C ILE A 64 4.59 12.85 1.95
N LEU A 65 5.71 12.12 1.94
CA LEU A 65 7.03 12.70 1.69
C LEU A 65 7.52 12.40 0.27
N HIS A 66 7.22 11.22 -0.26
CA HIS A 66 7.59 10.84 -1.62
C HIS A 66 6.36 10.84 -2.54
N PHE A 67 6.47 11.50 -3.70
CA PHE A 67 5.33 11.73 -4.59
C PHE A 67 4.71 10.46 -5.20
N GLN A 68 5.42 9.33 -5.21
CA GLN A 68 4.96 8.06 -5.78
C GLN A 68 4.61 6.99 -4.74
N LEU A 69 5.20 7.01 -3.54
CA LEU A 69 5.02 5.96 -2.54
C LEU A 69 3.81 6.26 -1.63
N ARG A 70 2.95 5.28 -1.42
CA ARG A 70 1.66 5.42 -0.75
C ARG A 70 1.34 4.31 0.26
N ASN A 71 2.37 3.69 0.88
CA ASN A 71 2.19 2.66 1.91
C ASN A 71 2.44 3.25 3.31
N LEU A 72 1.64 4.25 3.70
CA LEU A 72 1.87 5.03 4.93
C LEU A 72 0.74 4.91 5.95
N VAL A 73 -0.23 4.01 5.70
CA VAL A 73 -1.36 3.72 6.59
C VAL A 73 -1.57 2.22 6.69
N TRP A 74 -1.65 1.69 7.92
CA TRP A 74 -1.82 0.27 8.21
C TRP A 74 -2.79 0.05 9.36
N ALA A 75 -3.80 -0.80 9.15
CA ALA A 75 -4.72 -1.25 10.19
C ALA A 75 -4.29 -2.62 10.70
N THR A 76 -4.22 -2.78 12.01
CA THR A 76 -3.98 -4.07 12.69
C THR A 76 -5.24 -4.63 13.32
N SER A 77 -6.28 -3.81 13.44
CA SER A 77 -7.63 -4.20 13.84
C SER A 77 -8.64 -3.22 13.23
N LYS A 78 -9.92 -3.47 13.43
CA LYS A 78 -10.97 -2.48 13.07
C LYS A 78 -10.95 -1.22 13.93
N HIS A 79 -10.08 -1.15 14.91
CA HIS A 79 -9.96 -0.02 15.84
C HIS A 79 -8.59 0.63 15.83
N ASP A 80 -7.55 -0.07 15.37
CA ASP A 80 -6.16 0.35 15.52
C ASP A 80 -5.52 0.60 14.16
N VAL A 81 -5.02 1.82 13.96
CA VAL A 81 -4.38 2.27 12.71
C VAL A 81 -3.05 2.94 13.02
N TYR A 82 -2.04 2.54 12.25
CA TYR A 82 -0.69 3.09 12.28
C TYR A 82 -0.46 3.94 11.03
N PHE A 83 0.19 5.08 11.21
CA PHE A 83 0.42 6.00 10.10
C PHE A 83 1.63 6.90 10.35
N THR A 84 2.16 7.46 9.25
CA THR A 84 3.23 8.46 9.31
C THR A 84 2.63 9.86 9.41
N SER A 85 3.23 10.71 10.25
CA SER A 85 2.87 12.12 10.37
C SER A 85 4.16 12.95 10.52
N SER A 86 4.60 13.58 9.45
CA SER A 86 5.91 14.24 9.35
C SER A 86 7.04 13.26 9.70
N TYR A 87 7.79 13.52 10.75
CA TYR A 87 8.86 12.65 11.25
C TYR A 87 8.41 11.65 12.34
N SER A 88 7.09 11.56 12.60
CA SER A 88 6.55 10.65 13.60
C SER A 88 5.82 9.49 12.97
N ILE A 89 5.95 8.32 13.56
CA ILE A 89 5.03 7.21 13.35
C ILE A 89 4.11 7.15 14.55
N ARG A 90 2.81 7.13 14.26
CA ARG A 90 1.75 7.27 15.26
C ARG A 90 0.78 6.09 15.20
N HIS A 91 0.19 5.81 16.33
CA HIS A 91 -0.92 4.87 16.49
C HIS A 91 -2.19 5.65 16.88
N TRP A 92 -3.25 5.43 16.16
CA TRP A 92 -4.57 5.91 16.51
C TRP A 92 -5.51 4.75 16.81
N SER A 93 -6.24 4.87 17.92
CA SER A 93 -7.25 3.89 18.33
C SER A 93 -8.64 4.50 18.29
N ALA A 94 -9.57 3.88 17.55
CA ALA A 94 -10.98 4.28 17.50
C ALA A 94 -11.71 4.09 18.83
N LEU A 95 -11.25 3.12 19.65
CA LEU A 95 -11.88 2.83 20.93
C LEU A 95 -11.62 3.93 21.97
N SER A 96 -10.39 4.41 22.06
CA SER A 96 -9.99 5.43 23.03
C SER A 96 -10.03 6.85 22.44
N GLY A 97 -10.09 6.99 21.12
CA GLY A 97 -9.89 8.27 20.42
C GLY A 97 -8.47 8.81 20.52
N MET A 98 -7.56 8.06 21.12
CA MET A 98 -6.18 8.50 21.36
C MET A 98 -5.34 8.39 20.08
N ASN A 99 -4.46 9.39 19.90
CA ASN A 99 -3.46 9.45 18.85
C ASN A 99 -2.08 9.55 19.52
N THR A 100 -1.40 8.41 19.65
CA THR A 100 -0.15 8.26 20.39
C THR A 100 1.04 8.24 19.45
N GLU A 101 2.09 8.99 19.77
CA GLU A 101 3.38 8.89 19.09
C GLU A 101 4.12 7.64 19.54
N LEU A 102 4.46 6.76 18.59
CA LEU A 102 5.20 5.53 18.88
C LEU A 102 6.70 5.72 18.73
N MET A 103 7.10 6.51 17.74
CA MET A 103 8.48 6.91 17.55
C MET A 103 8.57 8.22 16.78
N ASN A 104 9.58 9.01 17.11
CA ASN A 104 9.96 10.21 16.40
C ASN A 104 11.34 10.01 15.78
N VAL A 105 11.46 10.24 14.48
CA VAL A 105 12.68 10.03 13.69
C VAL A 105 13.25 11.34 13.14
N GLU A 106 12.83 12.48 13.70
CA GLU A 106 13.39 13.81 13.40
C GLU A 106 14.80 13.98 14.00
N GLY A 107 15.03 13.34 15.15
CA GLY A 107 16.31 13.35 15.84
C GLY A 107 17.04 12.02 15.74
N HIS A 108 18.01 11.85 16.63
CA HIS A 108 18.84 10.65 16.67
C HIS A 108 18.01 9.40 17.02
N VAL A 109 18.10 8.40 16.15
CA VAL A 109 17.48 7.08 16.30
C VAL A 109 18.57 6.04 16.47
N ALA A 110 18.53 5.29 17.55
CA ALA A 110 19.49 4.23 17.83
C ALA A 110 18.79 2.95 18.32
N PRO A 111 19.29 1.77 17.98
CA PRO A 111 18.71 0.51 18.42
C PRO A 111 19.01 0.29 19.91
N ARG A 112 18.04 -0.24 20.65
CA ARG A 112 18.25 -0.71 22.04
C ARG A 112 18.82 -2.11 22.08
N GLU A 113 18.47 -2.94 21.11
CA GLU A 113 18.90 -4.32 21.05
C GLU A 113 20.20 -4.43 20.25
N LYS A 114 21.17 -5.16 20.82
CA LYS A 114 22.43 -5.49 20.16
C LYS A 114 22.41 -6.97 19.84
N CYS A 115 22.24 -7.33 18.59
CA CYS A 115 22.36 -8.71 18.13
C CYS A 115 23.74 -8.95 17.55
N SER A 116 24.38 -10.04 17.99
CA SER A 116 25.68 -10.46 17.46
C SER A 116 25.57 -10.75 15.96
N GLY A 117 26.38 -10.05 15.16
CA GLY A 117 26.40 -10.18 13.68
C GLY A 117 25.33 -9.36 12.94
N SER A 118 24.52 -8.53 13.62
CA SER A 118 23.65 -7.58 12.95
C SER A 118 24.40 -6.28 12.60
N LEU A 119 24.09 -5.71 11.44
CA LEU A 119 24.60 -4.39 11.00
C LEU A 119 23.71 -3.27 11.56
N SER A 120 23.55 -3.22 12.89
CA SER A 120 22.77 -2.18 13.54
C SER A 120 23.57 -0.88 13.62
N GLU A 121 22.97 0.23 13.17
CA GLU A 121 23.55 1.56 13.25
C GLU A 121 22.50 2.60 13.66
N GLY A 122 22.94 3.73 14.20
CA GLY A 122 22.06 4.86 14.53
C GLY A 122 21.94 5.85 13.36
N PHE A 123 20.82 6.57 13.30
CA PHE A 123 20.55 7.62 12.31
C PHE A 123 20.36 8.97 13.00
N SER A 124 20.83 10.05 12.37
CA SER A 124 20.64 11.42 12.87
C SER A 124 19.23 11.94 12.58
N GLN A 125 18.63 11.53 11.47
CA GLN A 125 17.29 11.87 11.04
C GLN A 125 16.88 10.90 9.94
N THR A 126 15.59 10.54 9.89
CA THR A 126 15.04 9.67 8.85
C THR A 126 13.78 10.27 8.24
N GLN A 127 13.70 10.30 6.92
CA GLN A 127 12.46 10.58 6.18
C GLN A 127 11.81 9.25 5.82
N VAL A 128 10.66 8.97 6.41
CA VAL A 128 9.95 7.70 6.19
C VAL A 128 9.33 7.67 4.79
N SER A 129 9.71 6.69 3.99
CA SER A 129 9.19 6.44 2.64
C SER A 129 8.08 5.40 2.60
N THR A 130 8.15 4.41 3.48
CA THR A 130 7.20 3.28 3.54
C THR A 130 7.06 2.76 4.96
N LEU A 131 5.93 2.13 5.23
CA LEU A 131 5.58 1.57 6.53
C LEU A 131 4.89 0.22 6.34
N ALA A 132 5.20 -0.73 7.21
CA ALA A 132 4.45 -1.97 7.36
C ALA A 132 4.25 -2.28 8.85
N VAL A 133 3.06 -2.75 9.20
CA VAL A 133 2.73 -3.19 10.57
C VAL A 133 1.98 -4.51 10.50
N LYS A 134 2.45 -5.49 11.23
CA LYS A 134 1.80 -6.80 11.33
C LYS A 134 2.04 -7.37 12.73
N ASP A 135 0.99 -7.89 13.32
CA ASP A 135 1.00 -8.42 14.69
C ASP A 135 1.65 -7.41 15.67
N ASN A 136 2.76 -7.75 16.27
CA ASN A 136 3.49 -6.93 17.24
C ASN A 136 4.69 -6.18 16.62
N LEU A 137 4.84 -6.18 15.30
CA LEU A 137 6.01 -5.62 14.62
C LEU A 137 5.63 -4.47 13.70
N LEU A 138 6.36 -3.37 13.84
CA LEU A 138 6.33 -2.22 12.95
C LEU A 138 7.70 -2.07 12.28
N ILE A 139 7.70 -1.89 10.97
CA ILE A 139 8.91 -1.64 10.17
C ILE A 139 8.69 -0.41 9.31
N ALA A 140 9.61 0.53 9.39
CA ALA A 140 9.64 1.73 8.56
C ALA A 140 10.89 1.72 7.68
N GLY A 141 10.71 2.05 6.41
CA GLY A 141 11.79 2.32 5.47
C GLY A 141 12.00 3.81 5.27
N GLY A 142 13.22 4.21 4.94
CA GLY A 142 13.61 5.61 4.75
C GLY A 142 14.21 5.91 3.38
N PHE A 143 14.44 7.20 3.14
CA PHE A 143 14.95 7.72 1.86
C PHE A 143 16.41 7.38 1.56
N GLN A 144 17.18 7.04 2.59
CA GLN A 144 18.60 6.67 2.45
C GLN A 144 18.84 5.18 2.72
N GLY A 145 17.82 4.35 2.46
CA GLY A 145 17.87 2.92 2.69
C GLY A 145 17.76 2.51 4.15
N GLU A 146 17.35 3.44 5.01
CA GLU A 146 17.16 3.13 6.43
C GLU A 146 16.03 2.10 6.59
N LEU A 147 16.22 1.21 7.54
CA LEU A 147 15.23 0.31 8.11
C LEU A 147 15.17 0.54 9.60
N ILE A 148 14.00 0.80 10.13
CA ILE A 148 13.74 1.00 11.55
C ILE A 148 12.68 0.01 11.97
N CYS A 149 13.02 -0.89 12.89
CA CYS A 149 12.15 -1.95 13.39
C CYS A 149 11.81 -1.73 14.85
N LYS A 150 10.54 -1.79 15.19
CA LYS A 150 10.04 -1.64 16.56
C LYS A 150 9.06 -2.76 16.89
N HIS A 151 9.31 -3.45 18.03
CA HIS A 151 8.29 -4.26 18.67
C HIS A 151 7.32 -3.34 19.42
N LEU A 152 6.03 -3.48 19.17
CA LEU A 152 5.00 -2.56 19.70
C LEU A 152 4.81 -2.67 21.20
N ASP A 153 5.11 -3.82 21.78
CA ASP A 153 5.06 -4.12 23.23
C ASP A 153 6.32 -3.70 24.00
N ARG A 154 7.33 -3.16 23.31
CA ARG A 154 8.60 -2.76 23.93
C ARG A 154 8.86 -1.28 23.73
N GLU A 155 9.50 -0.65 24.70
CA GLU A 155 9.96 0.72 24.58
C GLU A 155 11.16 0.85 23.64
N GLY A 156 11.23 1.99 22.90
CA GLY A 156 12.34 2.34 22.02
C GLY A 156 12.30 1.60 20.69
N ILE A 157 13.42 1.65 19.98
CA ILE A 157 13.65 1.01 18.69
C ILE A 157 14.34 -0.33 18.93
N SER A 158 13.80 -1.41 18.36
CA SER A 158 14.42 -2.73 18.51
C SER A 158 15.68 -2.82 17.66
N PHE A 159 15.54 -2.56 16.36
CA PHE A 159 16.66 -2.58 15.41
C PHE A 159 16.59 -1.41 14.46
N CYS A 160 17.74 -0.91 14.02
CA CYS A 160 17.85 -0.04 12.87
C CYS A 160 19.17 -0.29 12.12
N GLY A 161 19.14 -0.12 10.81
CA GLY A 161 20.29 -0.32 9.93
C GLY A 161 19.97 0.15 8.51
N ARG A 162 20.97 0.16 7.65
CA ARG A 162 20.80 0.49 6.24
C ARG A 162 20.80 -0.76 5.38
N THR A 163 19.95 -0.73 4.36
CA THR A 163 19.94 -1.78 3.32
C THR A 163 21.16 -1.67 2.41
N THR A 164 21.57 -0.44 2.12
CA THR A 164 22.64 -0.09 1.19
C THR A 164 23.16 1.30 1.51
N TYR A 165 24.36 1.63 1.01
CA TYR A 165 25.00 2.95 1.11
C TYR A 165 25.05 3.65 -0.25
N ASP A 166 24.31 3.16 -1.24
CA ASP A 166 24.19 3.82 -2.53
C ASP A 166 23.46 5.16 -2.41
N ASP A 167 23.79 6.13 -3.25
CA ASP A 167 23.18 7.47 -3.24
C ASP A 167 21.65 7.42 -3.52
N ASN A 168 21.19 6.38 -4.20
CA ASN A 168 19.78 6.18 -4.55
C ASN A 168 19.18 5.01 -3.78
N ALA A 169 19.20 5.09 -2.47
CA ALA A 169 18.97 3.97 -1.57
C ALA A 169 17.53 3.84 -1.05
N ILE A 170 16.58 4.66 -1.51
CA ILE A 170 15.21 4.71 -0.97
C ILE A 170 14.65 3.30 -0.77
N THR A 171 14.14 3.01 0.44
CA THR A 171 13.35 1.82 0.72
C THR A 171 11.93 2.07 0.21
N ASN A 172 11.57 1.47 -0.91
CA ASN A 172 10.31 1.74 -1.62
C ASN A 172 9.13 0.99 -1.01
N ALA A 173 9.34 -0.25 -0.55
CA ALA A 173 8.31 -1.06 0.08
C ALA A 173 8.90 -2.01 1.12
N VAL A 174 8.06 -2.35 2.10
CA VAL A 174 8.35 -3.37 3.11
C VAL A 174 7.13 -4.27 3.26
N GLU A 175 7.36 -5.59 3.31
CA GLU A 175 6.33 -6.61 3.55
C GLU A 175 6.75 -7.55 4.67
N ILE A 176 5.94 -7.65 5.74
CA ILE A 176 6.19 -8.52 6.89
C ILE A 176 5.45 -9.84 6.69
N PHE A 177 6.14 -10.96 6.87
CA PHE A 177 5.56 -12.29 6.73
C PHE A 177 6.12 -13.27 7.77
N ASN A 178 5.42 -14.38 7.97
CA ASN A 178 5.91 -15.47 8.80
C ASN A 178 6.37 -16.60 7.89
N THR A 179 7.50 -17.20 8.19
CA THR A 179 7.99 -18.38 7.48
C THR A 179 7.15 -19.63 7.83
N SER A 180 7.37 -20.75 7.17
CA SER A 180 6.70 -22.02 7.49
C SER A 180 7.04 -22.53 8.90
N SER A 181 8.19 -22.16 9.45
CA SER A 181 8.58 -22.45 10.83
C SER A 181 7.95 -21.51 11.87
N GLY A 182 7.25 -20.45 11.43
CA GLY A 182 6.68 -19.43 12.30
C GLY A 182 7.61 -18.25 12.58
N ALA A 183 8.86 -18.27 12.13
CA ALA A 183 9.78 -17.14 12.28
C ALA A 183 9.28 -15.92 11.51
N VAL A 184 9.44 -14.74 12.11
CA VAL A 184 9.02 -13.48 11.49
C VAL A 184 10.13 -12.95 10.61
N HIS A 185 9.81 -12.71 9.37
CA HIS A 185 10.69 -12.12 8.35
C HIS A 185 10.04 -10.88 7.74
N PHE A 186 10.84 -10.10 7.03
CA PHE A 186 10.32 -9.07 6.13
C PHE A 186 11.16 -8.94 4.87
N ILE A 187 10.50 -8.58 3.79
CA ILE A 187 11.14 -8.23 2.53
C ILE A 187 11.19 -6.72 2.42
N ALA A 188 12.36 -6.16 2.08
CA ALA A 188 12.55 -4.75 1.74
C ALA A 188 12.94 -4.62 0.27
N SER A 189 12.26 -3.73 -0.44
CA SER A 189 12.50 -3.38 -1.84
C SER A 189 13.10 -1.99 -1.91
N ASN A 190 14.20 -1.87 -2.64
CA ASN A 190 14.96 -0.63 -2.67
C ASN A 190 15.17 -0.10 -4.09
N ASN A 191 15.43 1.19 -4.16
CA ASN A 191 15.70 1.90 -5.40
C ASN A 191 17.08 1.55 -6.00
N ASP A 192 17.96 0.91 -5.24
CA ASP A 192 19.22 0.32 -5.70
C ASP A 192 19.04 -0.98 -6.50
N SER A 193 17.81 -1.28 -6.93
CA SER A 193 17.40 -2.48 -7.65
C SER A 193 17.52 -3.77 -6.81
N GLY A 194 17.64 -3.65 -5.49
CA GLY A 194 17.78 -4.75 -4.56
C GLY A 194 16.47 -5.15 -3.87
N VAL A 195 16.31 -6.45 -3.67
CA VAL A 195 15.28 -7.03 -2.80
C VAL A 195 15.95 -7.86 -1.73
N ARG A 196 15.61 -7.62 -0.47
CA ARG A 196 16.30 -8.19 0.68
C ARG A 196 15.30 -8.81 1.65
N ASP A 197 15.54 -10.05 2.03
CA ASP A 197 14.79 -10.80 3.06
C ASP A 197 15.58 -10.80 4.35
N TYR A 198 14.99 -10.27 5.41
CA TYR A 198 15.57 -10.19 6.75
C TYR A 198 14.81 -11.07 7.73
N ASP A 199 15.57 -11.82 8.54
CA ASP A 199 15.08 -12.49 9.74
C ASP A 199 15.01 -11.50 10.89
N MET A 200 13.87 -11.45 11.58
CA MET A 200 13.64 -10.53 12.71
C MET A 200 14.18 -11.03 14.05
N GLU A 201 14.50 -12.31 14.19
CA GLU A 201 15.07 -12.85 15.43
C GLU A 201 16.46 -12.27 15.68
N GLY A 202 17.28 -12.14 14.63
CA GLY A 202 18.63 -11.60 14.73
C GLY A 202 18.85 -10.33 13.91
N PHE A 203 17.84 -9.78 13.27
CA PHE A 203 17.95 -8.69 12.28
C PHE A 203 19.06 -8.99 11.25
N ARG A 204 18.97 -10.14 10.64
CA ARG A 204 19.97 -10.65 9.71
C ARG A 204 19.43 -10.69 8.30
N LEU A 205 20.28 -10.27 7.36
CA LEU A 205 20.02 -10.46 5.95
C LEU A 205 20.13 -11.95 5.60
N CYS A 206 19.03 -12.56 5.19
CA CYS A 206 18.95 -13.97 4.82
C CYS A 206 19.10 -14.18 3.33
N LYS A 207 18.49 -13.30 2.52
CA LYS A 207 18.54 -13.40 1.05
C LYS A 207 18.68 -11.99 0.46
N TYR A 208 19.39 -11.95 -0.66
CA TYR A 208 19.56 -10.75 -1.46
C TYR A 208 19.42 -11.10 -2.93
N PHE A 209 18.52 -10.38 -3.61
CA PHE A 209 18.30 -10.50 -5.05
C PHE A 209 18.52 -9.16 -5.70
N GLN A 210 19.30 -9.13 -6.80
CA GLN A 210 19.60 -7.94 -7.58
C GLN A 210 18.86 -8.00 -8.92
N PHE A 211 18.24 -6.91 -9.31
CA PHE A 211 17.54 -6.74 -10.58
C PHE A 211 18.21 -5.67 -11.46
N GLU A 212 17.73 -5.51 -12.70
CA GLU A 212 18.28 -4.56 -13.65
C GLU A 212 17.71 -3.14 -13.44
N TRP A 213 16.61 -3.00 -12.71
CA TRP A 213 15.88 -1.76 -12.50
C TRP A 213 15.45 -1.59 -11.04
N PRO A 214 15.22 -0.33 -10.60
CA PRO A 214 14.73 -0.01 -9.25
C PRO A 214 13.44 -0.75 -8.92
N VAL A 215 13.42 -1.44 -7.79
CA VAL A 215 12.25 -2.21 -7.34
C VAL A 215 11.34 -1.32 -6.48
N ASN A 216 10.14 -1.03 -6.99
CA ASN A 216 9.18 -0.17 -6.32
C ASN A 216 8.28 -0.92 -5.34
N HIS A 217 7.93 -2.17 -5.64
CA HIS A 217 7.08 -2.98 -4.77
C HIS A 217 7.32 -4.48 -4.98
N THR A 218 7.19 -5.22 -3.90
CA THR A 218 7.17 -6.67 -3.89
C THR A 218 5.94 -7.20 -3.18
N SER A 219 5.47 -8.38 -3.57
CA SER A 219 4.37 -9.07 -2.91
C SER A 219 4.60 -10.57 -2.90
N LEU A 220 4.64 -11.15 -1.70
CA LEU A 220 4.87 -12.58 -1.49
C LEU A 220 3.56 -13.36 -1.61
N SER A 221 3.58 -14.48 -2.35
CA SER A 221 2.42 -15.36 -2.48
C SER A 221 1.98 -15.93 -1.12
N PRO A 222 0.69 -16.25 -0.93
CA PRO A 222 0.20 -16.82 0.33
C PRO A 222 0.89 -18.13 0.73
N ASP A 223 1.33 -18.93 -0.23
CA ASP A 223 2.12 -20.16 -0.01
C ASP A 223 3.62 -19.90 0.18
N ARG A 224 4.06 -18.62 0.08
CA ARG A 224 5.45 -18.15 0.27
C ARG A 224 6.49 -18.69 -0.71
N LYS A 225 6.05 -19.17 -1.87
CA LYS A 225 6.95 -19.76 -2.88
C LYS A 225 7.37 -18.79 -3.97
N VAL A 226 6.52 -17.79 -4.24
CA VAL A 226 6.67 -16.89 -5.37
C VAL A 226 6.56 -15.45 -4.90
N VAL A 227 7.40 -14.57 -5.44
CA VAL A 227 7.32 -13.12 -5.22
C VAL A 227 7.03 -12.44 -6.54
N VAL A 228 6.05 -11.55 -6.53
CA VAL A 228 5.82 -10.57 -7.59
C VAL A 228 6.76 -9.40 -7.37
N ILE A 229 7.51 -9.02 -8.38
CA ILE A 229 8.43 -7.87 -8.38
C ILE A 229 7.95 -6.88 -9.43
N VAL A 230 7.77 -5.63 -9.04
CA VAL A 230 7.43 -4.53 -9.94
C VAL A 230 8.29 -3.30 -9.64
N GLY A 231 8.59 -2.50 -10.66
CA GLY A 231 9.49 -1.37 -10.50
C GLY A 231 9.54 -0.45 -11.71
N ASP A 232 10.71 0.12 -11.96
CA ASP A 232 10.98 1.09 -13.03
C ASP A 232 11.18 0.40 -14.39
N ASP A 233 10.31 -0.54 -14.66
CA ASP A 233 10.17 -1.21 -15.95
C ASP A 233 8.68 -1.51 -16.18
N PRO A 234 8.16 -1.40 -17.42
CA PRO A 234 6.80 -1.81 -17.74
C PRO A 234 6.52 -3.29 -17.44
N ASP A 235 7.52 -4.14 -17.61
CA ASP A 235 7.43 -5.57 -17.33
C ASP A 235 7.68 -5.84 -15.83
N GLY A 236 6.81 -6.60 -15.19
CA GLY A 236 7.04 -7.14 -13.88
C GLY A 236 7.66 -8.53 -13.94
N LEU A 237 8.09 -9.07 -12.81
CA LEU A 237 8.67 -10.41 -12.70
C LEU A 237 7.92 -11.23 -11.64
N LEU A 238 7.76 -12.51 -11.92
CA LEU A 238 7.54 -13.56 -10.92
C LEU A 238 8.85 -14.29 -10.67
N ILE A 239 9.26 -14.33 -9.42
CA ILE A 239 10.48 -15.03 -9.02
C ILE A 239 10.19 -16.13 -8.00
N ASP A 240 11.03 -17.15 -7.96
CA ASP A 240 11.07 -18.12 -6.87
C ASP A 240 11.60 -17.45 -5.59
N ALA A 241 10.82 -17.50 -4.51
CA ALA A 241 11.12 -16.79 -3.26
C ALA A 241 12.40 -17.31 -2.54
N ASN A 242 12.88 -18.49 -2.88
CA ASN A 242 14.07 -19.06 -2.25
C ASN A 242 15.34 -18.76 -3.03
N SER A 243 15.30 -18.98 -4.35
CA SER A 243 16.48 -18.87 -5.22
C SER A 243 16.61 -17.51 -5.90
N GLY A 244 15.55 -16.69 -5.93
CA GLY A 244 15.50 -15.45 -6.70
C GLY A 244 15.42 -15.67 -8.22
N LYS A 245 15.32 -16.94 -8.68
CA LYS A 245 15.24 -17.23 -10.10
C LYS A 245 13.94 -16.70 -10.70
N THR A 246 14.03 -15.97 -11.80
CA THR A 246 12.88 -15.54 -12.57
C THR A 246 12.15 -16.75 -13.15
N LEU A 247 10.87 -16.86 -12.80
CA LEU A 247 9.94 -17.87 -13.29
C LEU A 247 9.22 -17.38 -14.54
N HIS A 248 8.72 -16.14 -14.50
CA HIS A 248 8.00 -15.51 -15.59
C HIS A 248 8.23 -13.99 -15.62
N SER A 249 8.20 -13.41 -16.84
CA SER A 249 8.05 -11.97 -17.06
C SER A 249 6.57 -11.66 -17.28
N ILE A 250 6.06 -10.66 -16.55
CA ILE A 250 4.66 -10.22 -16.58
C ILE A 250 4.58 -9.02 -17.52
N LYS A 251 4.03 -9.24 -18.74
CA LYS A 251 4.02 -8.23 -19.79
C LYS A 251 2.63 -7.67 -20.02
N GLY A 252 2.55 -6.35 -20.24
CA GLY A 252 1.29 -5.72 -20.61
C GLY A 252 1.11 -4.30 -20.12
N HIS A 253 1.65 -3.93 -18.98
CA HIS A 253 1.70 -2.54 -18.56
C HIS A 253 2.53 -1.69 -19.53
N ARG A 254 2.31 -0.37 -19.52
CA ARG A 254 2.92 0.55 -20.47
C ARG A 254 3.84 1.57 -19.82
N ASP A 255 3.93 1.54 -18.51
CA ASP A 255 4.75 2.44 -17.69
C ASP A 255 5.22 1.69 -16.44
N PHE A 256 5.86 2.39 -15.50
CA PHE A 256 6.40 1.82 -14.26
C PHE A 256 5.31 1.45 -13.28
N SER A 257 5.51 0.37 -12.53
CA SER A 257 4.56 -0.13 -11.54
C SER A 257 5.01 0.19 -10.12
N PHE A 258 4.03 0.53 -9.24
CA PHE A 258 4.26 0.95 -7.85
C PHE A 258 3.46 0.17 -6.81
N ALA A 259 2.63 -0.74 -7.22
CA ALA A 259 1.83 -1.55 -6.33
C ALA A 259 1.69 -2.98 -6.86
N SER A 260 1.68 -3.93 -5.96
CA SER A 260 1.32 -5.31 -6.23
C SER A 260 0.62 -5.92 -5.00
N ALA A 261 -0.26 -6.88 -5.21
CA ALA A 261 -0.90 -7.61 -4.13
C ALA A 261 -1.38 -8.98 -4.61
N TRP A 262 -1.20 -10.01 -3.78
CA TRP A 262 -1.79 -11.33 -4.01
C TRP A 262 -3.22 -11.39 -3.48
N SER A 263 -4.10 -12.06 -4.23
CA SER A 263 -5.34 -12.57 -3.68
C SER A 263 -5.03 -13.66 -2.64
N PRO A 264 -5.74 -13.70 -1.50
CA PRO A 264 -5.49 -14.71 -0.47
C PRO A 264 -5.63 -16.16 -0.93
N ASP A 265 -6.32 -16.40 -2.04
CA ASP A 265 -6.46 -17.74 -2.63
C ASP A 265 -5.18 -18.24 -3.36
N GLY A 266 -4.20 -17.35 -3.56
CA GLY A 266 -2.94 -17.66 -4.24
C GLY A 266 -3.06 -17.94 -5.73
N ARG A 267 -4.24 -17.78 -6.33
CA ARG A 267 -4.48 -18.02 -7.77
C ARG A 267 -4.25 -16.79 -8.61
N THR A 268 -4.62 -15.64 -8.06
CA THR A 268 -4.51 -14.37 -8.77
C THR A 268 -3.70 -13.37 -7.96
N PHE A 269 -3.12 -12.43 -8.67
CA PHE A 269 -2.49 -11.25 -8.09
C PHE A 269 -2.77 -10.03 -8.95
N ALA A 270 -2.60 -8.86 -8.38
CA ALA A 270 -2.82 -7.58 -9.03
C ALA A 270 -1.53 -6.76 -9.09
N THR A 271 -1.36 -5.98 -10.15
CA THR A 271 -0.29 -4.99 -10.30
C THR A 271 -0.88 -3.62 -10.64
N GLY A 272 -0.38 -2.57 -10.00
CA GLY A 272 -0.82 -1.18 -10.20
C GLY A 272 0.29 -0.33 -10.80
N ASN A 273 -0.08 0.43 -11.82
CA ASN A 273 0.88 1.06 -12.73
C ASN A 273 0.61 2.55 -12.94
N GLN A 274 1.63 3.24 -13.38
CA GLN A 274 1.62 4.64 -13.77
C GLN A 274 0.72 4.90 -14.99
N ASP A 275 0.47 3.89 -15.82
CA ASP A 275 -0.44 3.91 -16.97
C ASP A 275 -1.93 4.01 -16.58
N LYS A 276 -2.25 4.31 -15.32
CA LYS A 276 -3.59 4.43 -14.71
C LYS A 276 -4.38 3.12 -14.67
N THR A 277 -3.72 1.98 -14.85
CA THR A 277 -4.39 0.67 -14.81
C THR A 277 -3.94 -0.19 -13.63
N CYS A 278 -4.87 -1.02 -13.17
CA CYS A 278 -4.59 -2.19 -12.36
C CYS A 278 -4.86 -3.43 -13.20
N ARG A 279 -3.88 -4.32 -13.31
CA ARG A 279 -4.01 -5.57 -14.06
C ARG A 279 -4.10 -6.74 -13.09
N ILE A 280 -5.05 -7.63 -13.37
CA ILE A 280 -5.26 -8.88 -12.60
C ILE A 280 -4.68 -10.02 -13.42
N TRP A 281 -3.87 -10.86 -12.78
CA TRP A 281 -3.14 -11.96 -13.38
C TRP A 281 -3.55 -13.28 -12.78
N ASP A 282 -3.74 -14.30 -13.60
CA ASP A 282 -3.96 -15.70 -13.16
C ASP A 282 -2.65 -16.48 -13.28
N THR A 283 -2.18 -17.07 -12.18
CA THR A 283 -0.92 -17.80 -12.12
C THR A 283 -0.86 -19.01 -13.07
N ARG A 284 -2.01 -19.51 -13.48
CA ARG A 284 -2.10 -20.63 -14.44
C ARG A 284 -1.86 -20.21 -15.88
N ASN A 285 -2.07 -18.91 -16.19
CA ASN A 285 -1.83 -18.36 -17.52
C ASN A 285 -1.44 -16.89 -17.43
N LEU A 286 -0.17 -16.61 -17.49
CA LEU A 286 0.43 -15.27 -17.40
C LEU A 286 0.67 -14.61 -18.77
N SER A 287 0.18 -15.23 -19.86
CA SER A 287 0.37 -14.67 -21.21
C SER A 287 -0.32 -13.32 -21.42
N LYS A 288 -1.38 -13.06 -20.65
CA LYS A 288 -2.12 -11.79 -20.60
C LYS A 288 -2.83 -11.63 -19.26
N ALA A 289 -3.09 -10.39 -18.88
CA ALA A 289 -3.95 -10.09 -17.76
C ALA A 289 -5.38 -10.61 -18.01
N VAL A 290 -6.03 -11.15 -16.98
CA VAL A 290 -7.44 -11.58 -17.07
C VAL A 290 -8.38 -10.37 -16.99
N HIS A 291 -7.99 -9.34 -16.22
CA HIS A 291 -8.70 -8.06 -16.19
C HIS A 291 -7.73 -6.90 -16.21
N VAL A 292 -8.17 -5.81 -16.84
CA VAL A 292 -7.49 -4.52 -16.85
C VAL A 292 -8.48 -3.47 -16.34
N LEU A 293 -8.26 -3.02 -15.11
CA LEU A 293 -9.14 -2.09 -14.39
C LEU A 293 -8.57 -0.68 -14.50
N ARG A 294 -9.43 0.30 -14.76
CA ARG A 294 -9.02 1.68 -15.01
C ARG A 294 -9.24 2.58 -13.79
N GLY A 295 -8.24 3.42 -13.45
CA GLY A 295 -8.39 4.59 -12.60
C GLY A 295 -9.10 5.74 -13.31
N ASN A 296 -9.67 6.67 -12.55
CA ASN A 296 -10.35 7.85 -13.08
C ASN A 296 -9.38 9.01 -13.32
N LEU A 297 -8.38 9.17 -12.46
CA LEU A 297 -7.53 10.35 -12.38
C LEU A 297 -6.08 10.04 -12.75
N GLY A 298 -5.48 9.05 -12.08
CA GLY A 298 -4.05 8.82 -12.19
C GLY A 298 -3.61 7.39 -11.95
N ALA A 299 -2.32 7.24 -11.70
CA ALA A 299 -1.64 5.97 -11.44
C ALA A 299 -2.30 5.15 -10.32
N ILE A 300 -2.14 3.85 -10.34
CA ILE A 300 -2.56 2.99 -9.23
C ILE A 300 -1.39 2.80 -8.27
N ARG A 301 -1.51 3.40 -7.07
CA ARG A 301 -0.43 3.50 -6.08
C ARG A 301 -0.54 2.54 -4.90
N SER A 302 -1.71 1.99 -4.65
CA SER A 302 -1.92 1.02 -3.58
C SER A 302 -2.99 0.03 -4.00
N ILE A 303 -2.76 -1.24 -3.71
CA ILE A 303 -3.70 -2.34 -3.95
C ILE A 303 -3.73 -3.17 -2.67
N ARG A 304 -4.94 -3.53 -2.21
CA ARG A 304 -5.14 -4.41 -1.06
C ARG A 304 -6.29 -5.36 -1.33
N PHE A 305 -6.12 -6.61 -0.95
CA PHE A 305 -7.21 -7.58 -0.87
C PHE A 305 -7.70 -7.70 0.57
N THR A 306 -8.99 -7.95 0.77
CA THR A 306 -9.50 -8.39 2.06
C THR A 306 -9.00 -9.80 2.38
N SER A 307 -8.82 -10.12 3.66
CA SER A 307 -8.28 -11.43 4.10
C SER A 307 -9.16 -12.61 3.68
N ASP A 308 -10.46 -12.38 3.48
CA ASP A 308 -11.42 -13.36 2.94
C ASP A 308 -11.43 -13.45 1.40
N GLY A 309 -10.62 -12.62 0.73
CA GLY A 309 -10.51 -12.57 -0.73
C GLY A 309 -11.76 -12.09 -1.46
N GLN A 310 -12.77 -11.55 -0.73
CA GLN A 310 -14.01 -11.11 -1.38
C GLN A 310 -13.86 -9.77 -2.08
N PHE A 311 -13.08 -8.85 -1.50
CA PHE A 311 -12.90 -7.51 -2.07
C PHE A 311 -11.45 -7.20 -2.34
N MET A 312 -11.24 -6.37 -3.36
CA MET A 312 -9.97 -5.73 -3.66
C MET A 312 -10.19 -4.21 -3.71
N SER A 313 -9.35 -3.46 -3.01
CA SER A 313 -9.26 -2.00 -3.19
C SER A 313 -8.07 -1.65 -4.06
N MET A 314 -8.24 -0.67 -4.94
CA MET A 314 -7.15 0.03 -5.60
C MET A 314 -7.29 1.53 -5.37
N ALA A 315 -6.19 2.18 -5.04
CA ALA A 315 -6.13 3.62 -4.76
C ALA A 315 -5.31 4.36 -5.80
N GLU A 316 -5.86 5.46 -6.27
CA GLU A 316 -5.18 6.44 -7.11
C GLU A 316 -4.29 7.36 -6.25
N PRO A 317 -3.48 8.25 -6.85
CA PRO A 317 -2.65 9.17 -6.06
C PRO A 317 -3.48 10.13 -5.23
N ALA A 318 -4.70 10.45 -5.71
CA ALA A 318 -5.62 11.38 -5.09
C ALA A 318 -7.07 11.05 -5.45
N ASP A 319 -7.99 11.52 -4.62
CA ASP A 319 -9.41 11.69 -4.88
C ASP A 319 -10.25 10.41 -4.99
N PHE A 320 -9.69 9.27 -5.43
CA PHE A 320 -10.45 8.06 -5.68
C PHE A 320 -9.82 6.81 -5.08
N VAL A 321 -10.67 6.03 -4.42
CA VAL A 321 -10.41 4.62 -4.08
C VAL A 321 -11.54 3.79 -4.68
N HIS A 322 -11.19 2.73 -5.38
CA HIS A 322 -12.13 1.80 -5.98
C HIS A 322 -12.12 0.49 -5.21
N VAL A 323 -13.30 -0.02 -4.88
CA VAL A 323 -13.46 -1.35 -4.27
C VAL A 323 -14.20 -2.24 -5.25
N TYR A 324 -13.60 -3.38 -5.57
CA TYR A 324 -14.14 -4.38 -6.48
C TYR A 324 -14.58 -5.62 -5.72
N ASP A 325 -15.67 -6.22 -6.13
CA ASP A 325 -16.07 -7.56 -5.73
C ASP A 325 -15.36 -8.59 -6.61
N VAL A 326 -14.44 -9.33 -6.01
CA VAL A 326 -13.63 -10.35 -6.69
C VAL A 326 -14.49 -11.50 -7.17
N LYS A 327 -15.54 -11.87 -6.41
CA LYS A 327 -16.47 -12.97 -6.76
C LYS A 327 -17.33 -12.63 -7.99
N SER A 328 -17.57 -11.34 -8.25
CA SER A 328 -18.26 -10.88 -9.45
C SER A 328 -17.31 -10.72 -10.65
N ASP A 329 -16.11 -11.29 -10.56
CA ASP A 329 -15.10 -11.21 -11.62
C ASP A 329 -14.73 -9.75 -11.96
N TYR A 330 -14.63 -8.89 -10.94
CA TYR A 330 -14.32 -7.45 -11.05
C TYR A 330 -15.27 -6.63 -11.93
N ASN A 331 -16.41 -7.17 -12.32
CA ASN A 331 -17.36 -6.51 -13.23
C ASN A 331 -18.07 -5.31 -12.60
N ARG A 332 -18.11 -5.24 -11.26
CA ARG A 332 -18.78 -4.17 -10.52
C ARG A 332 -17.86 -3.55 -9.49
N ARG A 333 -17.85 -2.19 -9.46
CA ARG A 333 -17.03 -1.43 -8.52
C ARG A 333 -17.85 -0.47 -7.67
N GLN A 334 -17.42 -0.27 -6.45
CA GLN A 334 -17.75 0.88 -5.64
C GLN A 334 -16.66 1.93 -5.81
N GLU A 335 -17.04 3.17 -6.05
CA GLU A 335 -16.14 4.30 -6.16
C GLU A 335 -16.28 5.19 -4.91
N LEU A 336 -15.21 5.29 -4.12
CA LEU A 336 -15.11 6.19 -2.98
C LEU A 336 -14.50 7.50 -3.47
N ASP A 337 -15.31 8.54 -3.50
CA ASP A 337 -15.01 9.85 -4.08
C ASP A 337 -14.87 10.91 -2.97
N PHE A 338 -13.68 11.46 -2.81
CA PHE A 338 -13.32 12.51 -1.88
C PHE A 338 -12.27 13.44 -2.50
N PHE A 339 -11.74 14.40 -1.75
CA PHE A 339 -10.76 15.37 -2.26
C PHE A 339 -9.48 15.35 -1.42
N GLY A 340 -8.34 15.21 -2.07
CA GLY A 340 -7.01 15.19 -1.45
C GLY A 340 -6.16 14.01 -1.91
N GLU A 341 -4.87 14.05 -1.59
CA GLU A 341 -3.95 12.98 -1.92
C GLU A 341 -4.11 11.79 -0.96
N ILE A 342 -3.93 10.59 -1.47
CA ILE A 342 -4.07 9.35 -0.69
C ILE A 342 -2.70 8.91 -0.21
N SER A 343 -2.49 8.91 1.11
CA SER A 343 -1.24 8.46 1.73
C SER A 343 -1.15 6.94 1.89
N GLY A 344 -2.29 6.27 1.89
CA GLY A 344 -2.38 4.82 1.96
C GLY A 344 -3.80 4.35 2.22
N THR A 345 -4.01 3.06 1.96
CA THR A 345 -5.26 2.35 2.27
C THR A 345 -4.96 1.07 3.00
N SER A 346 -5.83 0.68 3.92
CA SER A 346 -5.71 -0.58 4.64
C SER A 346 -7.08 -1.13 5.01
N PHE A 347 -7.31 -2.41 4.73
CA PHE A 347 -8.42 -3.14 5.35
C PHE A 347 -8.01 -3.58 6.76
N SER A 348 -8.97 -3.64 7.68
CA SER A 348 -8.78 -4.36 8.93
C SER A 348 -8.66 -5.87 8.67
N PRO A 349 -7.90 -6.62 9.50
CA PRO A 349 -7.74 -8.07 9.31
C PRO A 349 -9.05 -8.87 9.34
N ASP A 350 -10.05 -8.40 10.08
CA ASP A 350 -11.42 -8.96 10.12
C ASP A 350 -12.29 -8.55 8.93
N THR A 351 -11.77 -7.74 8.01
CA THR A 351 -12.43 -7.22 6.82
C THR A 351 -13.56 -6.22 7.06
N ASP A 352 -13.89 -5.91 8.31
CA ASP A 352 -15.01 -5.05 8.68
C ASP A 352 -14.80 -3.57 8.35
N MET A 353 -13.55 -3.13 8.29
CA MET A 353 -13.21 -1.73 8.05
C MET A 353 -12.24 -1.55 6.89
N LEU A 354 -12.46 -0.48 6.14
CA LEU A 354 -11.49 0.09 5.19
C LEU A 354 -11.11 1.48 5.68
N PHE A 355 -9.81 1.69 5.85
CA PHE A 355 -9.23 2.98 6.22
C PHE A 355 -8.55 3.62 5.03
N VAL A 356 -8.76 4.92 4.85
CA VAL A 356 -8.14 5.72 3.80
C VAL A 356 -7.51 6.95 4.43
N GLY A 357 -6.19 7.05 4.37
CA GLY A 357 -5.46 8.24 4.78
C GLY A 357 -5.50 9.30 3.68
N VAL A 358 -6.04 10.46 3.98
CA VAL A 358 -6.10 11.60 3.05
C VAL A 358 -5.16 12.69 3.54
N TRP A 359 -4.20 13.05 2.70
CA TRP A 359 -3.34 14.20 2.93
C TRP A 359 -3.89 15.40 2.18
N ASP A 360 -4.18 16.44 2.92
CA ASP A 360 -4.59 17.75 2.43
C ASP A 360 -4.28 18.79 3.52
N ARG A 361 -3.96 20.00 3.12
CA ARG A 361 -3.62 21.08 4.04
C ARG A 361 -4.75 21.38 5.04
N THR A 362 -5.99 21.42 4.56
CA THR A 362 -7.18 21.83 5.34
C THR A 362 -8.03 20.64 5.74
N TYR A 363 -8.27 19.70 4.83
CA TYR A 363 -9.22 18.60 5.00
C TYR A 363 -8.54 17.23 5.13
N GLY A 364 -7.22 17.20 5.35
CA GLY A 364 -6.48 15.99 5.63
C GLY A 364 -7.03 15.25 6.85
N SER A 365 -7.17 13.92 6.75
CA SER A 365 -7.84 13.11 7.77
C SER A 365 -7.71 11.61 7.50
N LEU A 366 -8.18 10.81 8.44
CA LEU A 366 -8.42 9.38 8.25
C LEU A 366 -9.92 9.15 8.01
N LEU A 367 -10.27 8.71 6.81
CA LEU A 367 -11.61 8.27 6.45
C LEU A 367 -11.80 6.81 6.80
N GLN A 368 -12.94 6.47 7.39
CA GLN A 368 -13.30 5.14 7.85
C GLN A 368 -14.59 4.69 7.17
N PHE A 369 -14.53 3.50 6.58
CA PHE A 369 -15.67 2.88 5.91
C PHE A 369 -15.91 1.50 6.50
N GLY A 370 -17.13 1.24 6.94
CA GLY A 370 -17.54 -0.06 7.49
C GLY A 370 -18.12 -0.96 6.40
N ARG A 371 -17.78 -2.24 6.44
CA ARG A 371 -18.31 -3.24 5.53
C ARG A 371 -19.82 -3.36 5.67
N LEU A 372 -20.52 -3.42 4.57
CA LEU A 372 -21.94 -3.73 4.53
C LEU A 372 -22.13 -5.26 4.54
N HIS A 373 -22.76 -5.77 5.57
CA HIS A 373 -23.14 -7.17 5.67
C HIS A 373 -24.60 -7.32 5.27
N ASN A 374 -24.87 -8.11 4.23
CA ASN A 374 -26.23 -8.49 3.88
C ASN A 374 -26.72 -9.58 4.85
N TYR A 375 -27.47 -9.18 5.84
CA TYR A 375 -28.14 -10.09 6.77
C TYR A 375 -29.49 -10.57 6.19
N SER A 376 -29.48 -11.15 4.98
CA SER A 376 -30.70 -11.61 4.29
C SER A 376 -31.56 -12.60 5.10
N TYR A 377 -30.98 -13.25 6.12
CA TYR A 377 -31.73 -14.08 7.06
C TYR A 377 -32.59 -13.26 8.01
N LEU A 378 -32.30 -11.98 8.26
CA LEU A 378 -33.13 -11.09 9.08
C LEU A 378 -34.37 -10.62 8.30
N ASP A 379 -34.25 -10.45 6.98
CA ASP A 379 -35.36 -10.04 6.11
C ASP A 379 -36.45 -11.13 6.02
N SER A 380 -36.12 -12.38 6.36
CA SER A 380 -37.07 -13.49 6.41
C SER A 380 -37.81 -13.62 7.76
N LEU A 381 -37.47 -12.78 8.74
CA LEU A 381 -38.07 -12.76 10.07
C LEU A 381 -39.11 -11.65 10.28
N PHE A 382 -39.30 -10.81 9.27
CA PHE A 382 -40.32 -9.77 9.18
C PHE A 382 -41.15 -9.99 7.91
#